data_0b29fdddfeaf6e567a0ac0d44e11a1d0
#
_entry.id   0b29fdddfeaf6e567a0ac0d44e11a1d0
#
_cell.length_a   1.000
_cell.length_b   1.000
_cell.length_c   1.000
_cell.angle_alpha   90.00
_cell.angle_beta   90.00
_cell.angle_gamma   90.00
#
_symmetry.space_group_name_H-M   'P 1'
#
loop_
_entity.id
_entity.type
_entity.pdbx_description
1 polymer ?
#
loop_
_entity_poly.entity_id
_entity_poly.type
_entity_poly.pdbx_seq_one_letter_code
_entity_poly.pdbx_strand_id
1 'polypeptide(L)'
;MGKRYKPEEIVAKLRQVDVLTGQGSTVADAVRQIGVTEYTYYRWRKEYGGLQTSQIKRIKDLEQENARLRKAVSDLTLDKLILQEASRGNY
;
A
#
# COMPACT_ATOMS: atom_id res chain seq x y z
N MET A 1 13.44 -1.70 16.52
CA MET A 1 12.84 -2.08 15.26
C MET A 1 11.54 -1.39 15.05
N GLY A 2 11.43 -0.68 13.98
CA GLY A 2 10.26 0.12 13.70
C GLY A 2 9.06 -0.75 13.31
N LYS A 3 7.90 -0.29 13.71
CA LYS A 3 6.66 -0.84 13.19
C LYS A 3 6.58 -0.56 11.70
N ARG A 4 6.05 -1.52 10.95
CA ARG A 4 5.69 -1.28 9.57
C ARG A 4 4.30 -0.70 9.53
N TYR A 5 4.18 0.44 8.86
CA TYR A 5 2.90 1.12 8.68
C TYR A 5 2.37 0.85 7.29
N LYS A 6 1.08 0.64 7.20
CA LYS A 6 0.41 0.54 5.91
C LYS A 6 0.38 1.91 5.23
N PRO A 7 0.36 1.96 3.88
CA PRO A 7 0.31 3.25 3.18
C PRO A 7 -0.83 4.17 3.65
N GLU A 8 -2.00 3.61 3.95
CA GLU A 8 -3.12 4.41 4.47
C GLU A 8 -2.79 5.05 5.80
N GLU A 9 -2.09 4.32 6.67
CA GLU A 9 -1.68 4.83 7.98
C GLU A 9 -0.65 5.93 7.82
N ILE A 10 0.29 5.77 6.88
CA ILE A 10 1.31 6.76 6.60
C ILE A 10 0.69 8.07 6.14
N VAL A 11 -0.23 8.00 5.17
CA VAL A 11 -0.91 9.19 4.65
C VAL A 11 -1.73 9.87 5.76
N ALA A 12 -2.42 9.08 6.60
CA ALA A 12 -3.19 9.62 7.71
C ALA A 12 -2.29 10.35 8.72
N LYS A 13 -1.12 9.77 9.02
CA LYS A 13 -0.15 10.40 9.94
C LYS A 13 0.45 11.67 9.35
N LEU A 14 0.76 11.69 8.06
CA LEU A 14 1.24 12.90 7.38
C LEU A 14 0.18 14.01 7.45
N ARG A 15 -1.07 13.67 7.23
CA ARG A 15 -2.18 14.63 7.33
C ARG A 15 -2.31 15.14 8.76
N GLN A 16 -2.13 14.28 9.75
CA GLN A 16 -2.18 14.68 11.14
C GLN A 16 -1.08 15.70 11.48
N VAL A 17 0.12 15.51 10.95
CA VAL A 17 1.20 16.50 11.11
C VAL A 17 0.81 17.83 10.48
N ASP A 18 0.20 17.81 9.30
CA ASP A 18 -0.25 19.05 8.65
C ASP A 18 -1.30 19.78 9.52
N VAL A 19 -2.23 19.05 10.11
CA VAL A 19 -3.22 19.63 11.00
C VAL A 19 -2.56 20.24 12.24
N LEU A 20 -1.65 19.50 12.88
CA LEU A 20 -0.97 19.97 14.09
C LEU A 20 -0.12 21.20 13.82
N THR A 21 0.61 21.23 12.71
CA THR A 21 1.42 22.41 12.35
C THR A 21 0.54 23.59 12.00
N GLY A 22 -0.62 23.34 11.37
CA GLY A 22 -1.62 24.40 11.13
C GLY A 22 -2.20 24.97 12.41
N GLN A 23 -2.18 24.20 13.50
CA GLN A 23 -2.63 24.65 14.80
C GLN A 23 -1.55 25.33 15.63
N GLY A 24 -0.35 25.47 15.07
CA GLY A 24 0.75 26.17 15.72
C GLY A 24 1.83 25.28 16.30
N SER A 25 1.72 23.96 16.20
CA SER A 25 2.78 23.05 16.63
C SER A 25 3.97 23.11 15.66
N THR A 26 5.17 22.90 16.21
CA THR A 26 6.34 22.73 15.33
C THR A 26 6.28 21.36 14.66
N VAL A 27 7.00 21.23 13.54
CA VAL A 27 7.12 19.93 12.86
C VAL A 27 7.71 18.89 13.81
N ALA A 28 8.74 19.25 14.58
CA ALA A 28 9.37 18.35 15.54
C ALA A 28 8.37 17.83 16.57
N ASP A 29 7.55 18.71 17.13
CA ASP A 29 6.54 18.32 18.12
C ASP A 29 5.43 17.47 17.48
N ALA A 30 4.97 17.85 16.30
CA ALA A 30 3.94 17.11 15.59
C ALA A 30 4.41 15.68 15.27
N VAL A 31 5.63 15.55 14.78
CA VAL A 31 6.24 14.26 14.46
C VAL A 31 6.34 13.39 15.71
N ARG A 32 6.73 13.99 16.84
CA ARG A 32 6.79 13.29 18.11
C ARG A 32 5.41 12.77 18.53
N GLN A 33 4.37 13.58 18.33
CA GLN A 33 3.00 13.20 18.67
C GLN A 33 2.49 12.02 17.85
N ILE A 34 2.88 11.94 16.57
CA ILE A 34 2.49 10.79 15.74
C ILE A 34 3.37 9.56 15.97
N GLY A 35 4.40 9.67 16.82
CA GLY A 35 5.19 8.53 17.26
C GLY A 35 6.24 8.03 16.30
N VAL A 36 6.77 8.88 15.43
CA VAL A 36 7.84 8.53 14.50
C VAL A 36 9.00 9.51 14.64
N THR A 37 10.13 9.18 14.03
CA THR A 37 11.28 10.06 13.98
C THR A 37 11.12 11.09 12.87
N GLU A 38 11.84 12.21 12.98
CA GLU A 38 11.86 13.21 11.91
C GLU A 38 12.37 12.62 10.60
N TYR A 39 13.38 11.75 10.67
CA TYR A 39 13.90 11.06 9.49
C TYR A 39 12.79 10.27 8.78
N THR A 40 12.03 9.49 9.53
CA THR A 40 10.92 8.70 8.99
C THR A 40 9.84 9.62 8.39
N TYR A 41 9.52 10.72 9.09
CA TYR A 41 8.54 11.69 8.62
C TYR A 41 8.94 12.28 7.27
N TYR A 42 10.18 12.75 7.13
CA TYR A 42 10.64 13.35 5.88
C TYR A 42 10.71 12.34 4.75
N ARG A 43 11.08 11.10 5.05
CA ARG A 43 11.06 10.02 4.06
C ARG A 43 9.63 9.75 3.58
N TRP A 44 8.69 9.66 4.50
CA TRP A 44 7.28 9.45 4.17
C TRP A 44 6.71 10.62 3.36
N ARG A 45 7.07 11.83 3.74
CA ARG A 45 6.62 13.02 3.02
C ARG A 45 7.10 13.01 1.57
N LYS A 46 8.31 12.57 1.34
CA LYS A 46 8.85 12.44 -0.01
C LYS A 46 8.12 11.38 -0.81
N GLU A 47 7.82 10.23 -0.18
CA GLU A 47 7.21 9.09 -0.86
C GLU A 47 5.69 9.24 -1.03
N TYR A 48 5.02 9.82 -0.04
CA TYR A 48 3.55 9.81 0.03
C TYR A 48 2.93 11.21 0.14
N GLY A 49 3.72 12.26 0.22
CA GLY A 49 3.24 13.59 0.58
C GLY A 49 2.21 14.18 -0.36
N GLY A 50 2.21 13.79 -1.61
CA GLY A 50 1.23 14.26 -2.59
C GLY A 50 -0.01 13.41 -2.70
N LEU A 51 -0.12 12.33 -1.91
CA LEU A 51 -1.20 11.36 -2.04
C LEU A 51 -2.28 11.58 -0.98
N GLN A 52 -3.52 11.44 -1.38
CA GLN A 52 -4.65 11.45 -0.47
C GLN A 52 -4.99 10.02 -0.05
N THR A 53 -5.65 9.87 1.09
CA THR A 53 -6.05 8.56 1.61
C THR A 53 -6.89 7.79 0.59
N SER A 54 -7.78 8.49 -0.11
CA SER A 54 -8.62 7.88 -1.14
C SER A 54 -7.80 7.32 -2.31
N GLN A 55 -6.73 8.02 -2.69
CA GLN A 55 -5.85 7.56 -3.77
C GLN A 55 -5.06 6.31 -3.34
N ILE A 56 -4.57 6.27 -2.11
CA ILE A 56 -3.88 5.11 -1.57
C ILE A 56 -4.82 3.90 -1.53
N LYS A 57 -6.05 4.11 -1.06
CA LYS A 57 -7.04 3.04 -1.03
C LYS A 57 -7.32 2.50 -2.43
N ARG A 58 -7.45 3.39 -3.41
CA ARG A 58 -7.69 3.00 -4.80
C ARG A 58 -6.51 2.21 -5.37
N ILE A 59 -5.28 2.64 -5.09
CA ILE A 59 -4.08 1.90 -5.53
C ILE A 59 -4.09 0.51 -4.93
N LYS A 60 -4.39 0.40 -3.64
CA LYS A 60 -4.46 -0.89 -2.96
C LYS A 60 -5.53 -1.79 -3.56
N ASP A 61 -6.71 -1.25 -3.82
CA ASP A 61 -7.79 -2.01 -4.45
C ASP A 61 -7.40 -2.49 -5.84
N LEU A 62 -6.71 -1.64 -6.62
CA LEU A 62 -6.22 -2.00 -7.95
C LEU A 62 -5.14 -3.08 -7.88
N GLU A 63 -4.26 -3.01 -6.89
CA GLU A 63 -3.23 -4.04 -6.69
C GLU A 63 -3.87 -5.38 -6.35
N GLN A 64 -4.87 -5.40 -5.48
CA GLN A 64 -5.60 -6.61 -5.14
C GLN A 64 -6.33 -7.18 -6.35
N GLU A 65 -6.99 -6.33 -7.12
CA GLU A 65 -7.68 -6.74 -8.34
C GLU A 65 -6.70 -7.31 -9.35
N ASN A 66 -5.55 -6.68 -9.53
CA ASN A 66 -4.51 -7.14 -10.44
C ASN A 66 -4.00 -8.51 -10.01
N ALA A 67 -3.73 -8.70 -8.71
CA ALA A 67 -3.27 -9.98 -8.18
C ALA A 67 -4.32 -11.07 -8.40
N ARG A 68 -5.60 -10.76 -8.19
CA ARG A 68 -6.69 -11.70 -8.41
C ARG A 68 -6.81 -12.07 -9.88
N LEU A 69 -6.70 -11.09 -10.78
CA LEU A 69 -6.76 -11.33 -12.21
C LEU A 69 -5.59 -12.19 -12.69
N ARG A 70 -4.37 -11.91 -12.17
CA ARG A 70 -3.20 -12.72 -12.49
C ARG A 70 -3.38 -14.16 -12.05
N LYS A 71 -3.93 -14.35 -10.87
CA LYS A 71 -4.21 -15.70 -10.36
C LYS A 71 -5.25 -16.40 -11.23
N ALA A 72 -6.32 -15.72 -11.61
CA ALA A 72 -7.35 -16.29 -12.48
C ALA A 72 -6.75 -16.72 -13.82
N VAL A 73 -5.91 -15.89 -14.43
CA VAL A 73 -5.25 -16.22 -15.69
C VAL A 73 -4.32 -17.41 -15.50
N SER A 74 -3.56 -17.45 -14.41
CA SER A 74 -2.66 -18.57 -14.11
C SER A 74 -3.44 -19.87 -13.91
N ASP A 75 -4.55 -19.82 -13.17
CA ASP A 75 -5.39 -21.00 -12.94
C ASP A 75 -6.00 -21.52 -14.25
N LEU A 76 -6.47 -20.61 -15.11
CA LEU A 76 -6.99 -20.98 -16.43
C LEU A 76 -5.91 -21.63 -17.30
N THR A 77 -4.69 -21.11 -17.25
CA THR A 77 -3.58 -21.69 -17.99
C THR A 77 -3.24 -23.09 -17.48
N LEU A 78 -3.23 -23.28 -16.16
CA LEU A 78 -3.00 -24.59 -15.56
C LEU A 78 -4.09 -25.56 -15.93
N ASP A 79 -5.35 -25.16 -15.87
CA ASP A 79 -6.48 -26.00 -16.25
C ASP A 79 -6.36 -26.45 -17.72
N LYS A 80 -5.98 -25.54 -18.58
CA LYS A 80 -5.77 -25.85 -19.99
C LYS A 80 -4.66 -26.88 -20.18
N LEU A 81 -3.55 -26.72 -19.46
CA LEU A 81 -2.44 -27.69 -19.53
C LEU A 81 -2.85 -29.05 -18.98
N ILE A 82 -3.60 -29.09 -17.89
CA ILE A 82 -4.10 -30.33 -17.31
C ILE A 82 -5.01 -31.04 -18.29
N LEU A 83 -5.91 -30.33 -18.95
CA LEU A 83 -6.80 -30.92 -19.94
C LEU A 83 -6.03 -31.46 -21.13
N GLN A 84 -5.00 -30.76 -21.58
CA GLN A 84 -4.16 -31.25 -22.68
C GLN A 84 -3.40 -32.53 -22.30
N GLU A 85 -2.87 -32.59 -21.07
CA GLU A 85 -2.18 -33.77 -20.60
C GLU A 85 -3.12 -34.95 -20.46
N ALA A 86 -4.31 -34.73 -19.90
CA ALA A 86 -5.34 -35.75 -19.79
C ALA A 86 -5.74 -36.29 -21.17
N SER A 87 -5.91 -35.40 -22.14
CA SER A 87 -6.21 -35.79 -23.51
C SER A 87 -5.12 -36.63 -24.15
N ARG A 88 -3.84 -36.29 -23.87
CA ARG A 88 -2.70 -37.06 -24.35
C ARG A 88 -2.58 -38.42 -23.66
N GLY A 89 -2.93 -38.47 -22.40
CA GLY A 89 -2.78 -39.68 -21.61
C GLY A 89 -3.86 -40.72 -21.83
N ASN A 90 -4.90 -40.39 -22.56
CA ASN A 90 -6.05 -41.24 -22.78
C ASN A 90 -6.00 -42.01 -24.12
N TYR A 91 -4.84 -42.44 -24.48
CA TYR A 91 -4.73 -43.24 -25.72
C TYR A 91 -5.05 -44.69 -25.51
#